data_faacf73f93598c364762583a42522abe
#
_entry.id   faacf73f93598c364762583a42522abe
#
_cell.length_a   1.000
_cell.length_b   1.000
_cell.length_c   1.000
_cell.angle_alpha   90.00
_cell.angle_beta   90.00
_cell.angle_gamma   90.00
#
_symmetry.space_group_name_H-M   'P 1'
#
loop_
_entity.id
_entity.type
_entity.pdbx_description
1 polymer ?
#
loop_
_entity_poly.entity_id
_entity_poly.type
_entity_poly.pdbx_seq_one_letter_code
_entity_poly.pdbx_strand_id
1 'polypeptide(L)'
;MNQQHSRTSSAWKPVAVVAGAVVAVGVALYAVDWFTSSGDIPRGVTVAGVDVGGRSPQDAEALLRDRLGSRADQPVTVRADDATAEIVPAAAGLGIDWVGTLDRAGDQPLSPITRLTSFFGSREIGVVSSVDDAALTAAVENLRPAVDRAPVEGGVVFDAATPVPVLPVTGRTLNVDAAATTLERNWASGDTVDLPYDEQAVTVTEQGVRDAVDEVAAPAVSAPVVVTGRESATTALPPERVGEVLRFEPNGDGGLDPVYDTDAAIRILAPGLAETETRPVNARFDFSSGRPVVVPSQEGVAVQWPQTLENLPDLLAADGPARSVDAQYGPQAPAVTTEQANGLGIREVVAEYTTGGFEYASGVNIGLTADIVNGAVVAPGETFSLNGYTGPRGTAQGFVESGIIDNGRPDRAVGGGISQFATTLYNASYFAGMEDVEHTEHSYYISRYPEAREATVFEGAIDLKFRNPFETGAVIESFADSSSVTVRIWGTKTVDVESITGSRSAPTSPDTIRLPRGPQCIASSGAPGFTTSDTRVVSDAATGAELSRTTRTVKYDPVPIVRCE
;
A
#
# COMPACT_ATOMS: atom_id res chain seq x y z
N MET A 1 -126.18 -11.57 -10.18
CA MET A 1 -126.48 -13.00 -9.90
C MET A 1 -125.16 -13.73 -9.69
N ASN A 2 -125.12 -14.44 -8.61
CA ASN A 2 -124.21 -15.47 -8.13
C ASN A 2 -122.76 -15.06 -7.66
N GLN A 3 -122.70 -15.19 -6.34
CA GLN A 3 -121.54 -15.32 -5.50
C GLN A 3 -120.79 -16.64 -5.75
N GLN A 4 -119.47 -16.65 -5.58
CA GLN A 4 -118.77 -17.83 -5.05
C GLN A 4 -117.60 -17.41 -4.14
N HIS A 5 -117.80 -17.82 -2.90
CA HIS A 5 -116.71 -17.78 -1.85
C HIS A 5 -115.63 -18.78 -2.16
N SER A 6 -114.37 -18.41 -2.07
CA SER A 6 -113.27 -19.36 -1.92
C SER A 6 -112.61 -19.15 -0.55
N ARG A 7 -112.67 -20.20 0.27
CA ARG A 7 -112.05 -20.36 1.56
C ARG A 7 -110.51 -20.56 1.31
N THR A 8 -109.67 -19.67 1.77
CA THR A 8 -108.25 -19.92 1.90
C THR A 8 -107.99 -20.62 3.23
N SER A 9 -107.57 -21.86 3.18
CA SER A 9 -107.17 -22.70 4.30
C SER A 9 -105.81 -22.30 4.84
N SER A 10 -105.71 -22.01 6.15
CA SER A 10 -104.57 -21.74 6.94
C SER A 10 -103.56 -22.88 7.02
N ALA A 11 -102.55 -22.91 6.11
CA ALA A 11 -101.45 -23.92 6.09
C ALA A 11 -100.21 -23.43 6.86
N TRP A 12 -100.28 -22.29 7.57
CA TRP A 12 -99.12 -21.66 8.26
C TRP A 12 -98.89 -22.11 9.72
N LYS A 13 -99.83 -22.77 10.34
CA LYS A 13 -99.71 -23.15 11.76
C LYS A 13 -98.68 -24.28 12.01
N PRO A 14 -98.55 -25.35 11.18
CA PRO A 14 -97.57 -26.38 11.44
C PRO A 14 -96.13 -25.94 11.17
N VAL A 15 -95.87 -25.01 10.19
CA VAL A 15 -94.53 -24.48 9.86
C VAL A 15 -94.01 -23.61 10.99
N ALA A 16 -94.84 -22.77 11.61
CA ALA A 16 -94.46 -21.92 12.76
C ALA A 16 -94.11 -22.73 14.01
N VAL A 17 -94.80 -23.86 14.27
CA VAL A 17 -94.52 -24.75 15.41
C VAL A 17 -93.21 -25.53 15.17
N VAL A 18 -92.97 -26.03 13.94
CA VAL A 18 -91.71 -26.69 13.62
C VAL A 18 -90.53 -25.70 13.67
N ALA A 19 -90.71 -24.51 13.11
CA ALA A 19 -89.65 -23.46 13.19
C ALA A 19 -89.37 -23.04 14.66
N GLY A 20 -90.41 -22.92 15.49
CA GLY A 20 -90.26 -22.62 16.91
C GLY A 20 -89.54 -23.72 17.71
N ALA A 21 -89.86 -24.99 17.39
CA ALA A 21 -89.19 -26.17 17.98
C ALA A 21 -87.74 -26.26 17.57
N VAL A 22 -87.38 -25.96 16.30
CA VAL A 22 -85.99 -25.94 15.81
C VAL A 22 -85.21 -24.83 16.48
N VAL A 23 -85.78 -23.63 16.64
CA VAL A 23 -85.14 -22.52 17.35
C VAL A 23 -85.01 -22.84 18.82
N ALA A 24 -86.00 -23.44 19.52
CA ALA A 24 -85.88 -23.82 20.93
C ALA A 24 -84.80 -24.91 21.16
N VAL A 25 -84.71 -25.89 20.28
CA VAL A 25 -83.63 -26.89 20.33
C VAL A 25 -82.29 -26.26 20.04
N GLY A 26 -82.19 -25.33 19.07
CA GLY A 26 -81.00 -24.59 18.78
C GLY A 26 -80.49 -23.72 19.97
N VAL A 27 -81.41 -23.02 20.67
CA VAL A 27 -81.13 -22.28 21.87
C VAL A 27 -80.68 -23.17 23.03
N ALA A 28 -81.37 -24.32 23.22
CA ALA A 28 -81.00 -25.30 24.26
C ALA A 28 -79.57 -25.89 24.00
N LEU A 29 -79.31 -26.29 22.74
CA LEU A 29 -77.99 -26.78 22.34
C LEU A 29 -76.90 -25.71 22.51
N TYR A 30 -77.21 -24.49 22.14
CA TYR A 30 -76.31 -23.37 22.35
C TYR A 30 -76.02 -23.09 23.84
N ALA A 31 -77.06 -23.10 24.70
CA ALA A 31 -76.92 -22.92 26.14
C ALA A 31 -76.06 -24.03 26.77
N VAL A 32 -76.29 -25.30 26.37
CA VAL A 32 -75.47 -26.42 26.81
C VAL A 32 -74.03 -26.24 26.35
N ASP A 33 -73.83 -25.92 25.06
CA ASP A 33 -72.51 -25.66 24.50
C ASP A 33 -71.83 -24.49 25.21
N TRP A 34 -72.58 -23.42 25.47
CA TRP A 34 -72.05 -22.26 26.20
C TRP A 34 -71.60 -22.58 27.65
N PHE A 35 -72.44 -23.34 28.37
CA PHE A 35 -72.14 -23.74 29.75
C PHE A 35 -70.99 -24.75 29.82
N THR A 36 -70.86 -25.66 28.88
CA THR A 36 -69.82 -26.72 28.91
C THR A 36 -68.50 -26.31 28.34
N SER A 37 -68.44 -25.24 27.50
CA SER A 37 -67.22 -24.76 26.82
C SER A 37 -66.90 -23.29 27.11
N SER A 38 -67.53 -22.69 28.13
CA SER A 38 -67.22 -21.33 28.57
C SER A 38 -65.86 -21.28 29.23
N GLY A 39 -64.96 -20.43 28.73
CA GLY A 39 -63.58 -20.34 29.17
C GLY A 39 -62.62 -21.33 28.48
N ASP A 40 -63.13 -22.20 27.57
CA ASP A 40 -62.25 -23.03 26.74
C ASP A 40 -61.68 -22.26 25.56
N ILE A 41 -60.58 -22.77 25.01
CA ILE A 41 -59.99 -22.27 23.76
C ILE A 41 -60.97 -22.48 22.58
N PRO A 42 -61.11 -21.53 21.64
CA PRO A 42 -61.98 -21.69 20.49
C PRO A 42 -61.68 -22.98 19.72
N ARG A 43 -62.77 -23.69 19.33
CA ARG A 43 -62.62 -24.92 18.52
C ARG A 43 -61.90 -24.64 17.20
N GLY A 44 -61.10 -25.60 16.76
CA GLY A 44 -60.33 -25.51 15.53
C GLY A 44 -59.07 -24.64 15.66
N VAL A 45 -58.70 -24.20 16.86
CA VAL A 45 -57.41 -23.53 17.08
C VAL A 45 -56.29 -24.55 17.20
N THR A 46 -55.28 -24.39 16.38
CA THR A 46 -54.00 -25.12 16.45
C THR A 46 -52.89 -24.15 16.80
N VAL A 47 -51.92 -24.61 17.62
CA VAL A 47 -50.73 -23.86 18.02
C VAL A 47 -49.49 -24.60 17.53
N ALA A 48 -48.75 -24.03 16.60
CA ALA A 48 -47.58 -24.67 15.96
C ALA A 48 -47.87 -26.14 15.54
N GLY A 49 -49.05 -26.37 14.90
CA GLY A 49 -49.50 -27.67 14.44
C GLY A 49 -50.15 -28.56 15.52
N VAL A 50 -50.24 -28.14 16.79
CA VAL A 50 -50.89 -28.91 17.88
C VAL A 50 -52.31 -28.41 18.08
N ASP A 51 -53.32 -29.33 17.95
CA ASP A 51 -54.71 -28.99 18.14
C ASP A 51 -55.05 -28.81 19.64
N VAL A 52 -55.39 -27.58 20.01
CA VAL A 52 -55.76 -27.15 21.35
C VAL A 52 -57.23 -26.73 21.45
N GLY A 53 -57.96 -26.77 20.33
CA GLY A 53 -59.31 -26.27 20.26
C GLY A 53 -60.27 -27.05 21.13
N GLY A 54 -61.17 -26.34 21.85
CA GLY A 54 -62.18 -26.89 22.74
C GLY A 54 -61.64 -27.51 24.05
N ARG A 55 -60.36 -27.23 24.40
CA ARG A 55 -59.74 -27.63 25.68
C ARG A 55 -59.79 -26.51 26.67
N SER A 56 -59.76 -26.83 27.96
CA SER A 56 -59.49 -25.86 28.98
C SER A 56 -58.09 -25.25 28.80
N PRO A 57 -57.81 -24.00 29.19
CA PRO A 57 -56.46 -23.42 29.13
C PRO A 57 -55.39 -24.29 29.82
N GLN A 58 -55.73 -24.93 30.95
CA GLN A 58 -54.82 -25.81 31.70
C GLN A 58 -54.49 -27.10 30.93
N ASP A 59 -55.51 -27.77 30.33
CA ASP A 59 -55.26 -28.97 29.53
C ASP A 59 -54.53 -28.68 28.25
N ALA A 60 -54.78 -27.52 27.66
CA ALA A 60 -54.08 -27.02 26.45
C ALA A 60 -52.61 -26.73 26.78
N GLU A 61 -52.33 -26.05 27.91
CA GLU A 61 -50.98 -25.79 28.34
C GLU A 61 -50.21 -27.10 28.60
N ALA A 62 -50.83 -28.06 29.29
CA ALA A 62 -50.21 -29.37 29.56
C ALA A 62 -49.88 -30.10 28.24
N LEU A 63 -50.82 -30.09 27.29
CA LEU A 63 -50.61 -30.69 25.97
C LEU A 63 -49.50 -29.96 25.16
N LEU A 64 -49.52 -28.66 25.18
CA LEU A 64 -48.48 -27.86 24.47
C LEU A 64 -47.09 -28.09 25.05
N ARG A 65 -46.99 -28.15 26.42
CA ARG A 65 -45.72 -28.46 27.09
C ARG A 65 -45.23 -29.87 26.71
N ASP A 66 -46.09 -30.86 26.65
CA ASP A 66 -45.74 -32.22 26.26
C ASP A 66 -45.26 -32.28 24.79
N ARG A 67 -45.91 -31.56 23.89
CA ARG A 67 -45.67 -31.62 22.43
C ARG A 67 -44.60 -30.66 21.94
N LEU A 68 -44.48 -29.47 22.51
CA LEU A 68 -43.61 -28.40 22.06
C LEU A 68 -42.47 -28.07 23.03
N GLY A 69 -42.52 -28.58 24.26
CA GLY A 69 -41.53 -28.23 25.30
C GLY A 69 -40.10 -28.54 24.89
N SER A 70 -39.87 -29.64 24.18
CA SER A 70 -38.53 -30.02 23.70
C SER A 70 -38.05 -29.26 22.45
N ARG A 71 -38.92 -28.47 21.79
CA ARG A 71 -38.54 -27.75 20.56
C ARG A 71 -37.46 -26.70 20.81
N ALA A 72 -37.46 -26.09 21.98
CA ALA A 72 -36.42 -25.11 22.32
C ALA A 72 -35.00 -25.71 22.38
N ASP A 73 -34.89 -27.01 22.69
CA ASP A 73 -33.60 -27.71 22.78
C ASP A 73 -33.19 -28.38 21.45
N GLN A 74 -34.05 -28.35 20.44
CA GLN A 74 -33.78 -28.93 19.13
C GLN A 74 -33.17 -27.88 18.21
N PRO A 75 -32.14 -28.23 17.39
CA PRO A 75 -31.59 -27.29 16.43
C PRO A 75 -32.62 -26.92 15.37
N VAL A 76 -32.71 -25.65 15.07
CA VAL A 76 -33.52 -25.08 13.99
C VAL A 76 -32.58 -24.71 12.87
N THR A 77 -32.91 -25.21 11.67
CA THR A 77 -32.18 -24.82 10.46
C THR A 77 -32.57 -23.40 10.05
N VAL A 78 -31.56 -22.55 9.92
CA VAL A 78 -31.73 -21.19 9.38
C VAL A 78 -31.07 -21.11 8.02
N ARG A 79 -31.60 -20.28 7.13
CA ARG A 79 -31.10 -20.13 5.77
C ARG A 79 -31.07 -18.66 5.38
N ALA A 80 -29.98 -18.27 4.71
CA ALA A 80 -29.88 -16.98 4.04
C ALA A 80 -29.37 -17.25 2.63
N ASP A 81 -30.22 -17.18 1.64
CA ASP A 81 -29.96 -17.57 0.25
C ASP A 81 -29.47 -19.04 0.15
N ASP A 82 -28.21 -19.24 -0.28
CA ASP A 82 -27.54 -20.54 -0.40
C ASP A 82 -26.84 -21.00 0.89
N ALA A 83 -26.67 -20.11 1.87
CA ALA A 83 -26.06 -20.45 3.16
C ALA A 83 -27.06 -21.03 4.13
N THR A 84 -26.67 -22.08 4.82
CA THR A 84 -27.47 -22.72 5.88
C THR A 84 -26.64 -22.86 7.14
N ALA A 85 -27.30 -22.68 8.28
CA ALA A 85 -26.70 -22.89 9.60
C ALA A 85 -27.76 -23.49 10.55
N GLU A 86 -27.32 -23.86 11.74
CA GLU A 86 -28.21 -24.34 12.78
C GLU A 86 -28.10 -23.46 14.02
N ILE A 87 -29.23 -23.24 14.68
CA ILE A 87 -29.31 -22.54 15.96
C ILE A 87 -30.17 -23.34 16.93
N VAL A 88 -29.72 -23.47 18.17
CA VAL A 88 -30.50 -24.08 19.26
C VAL A 88 -31.27 -22.97 19.96
N PRO A 89 -32.62 -22.90 19.87
CA PRO A 89 -33.39 -21.77 20.40
C PRO A 89 -33.14 -21.48 21.89
N ALA A 90 -33.08 -22.49 22.72
CA ALA A 90 -32.83 -22.32 24.15
C ALA A 90 -31.45 -21.67 24.42
N ALA A 91 -30.41 -22.06 23.67
CA ALA A 91 -29.10 -21.47 23.77
C ALA A 91 -29.07 -20.03 23.21
N ALA A 92 -29.98 -19.69 22.32
CA ALA A 92 -30.19 -18.34 21.77
C ALA A 92 -31.12 -17.48 22.64
N GLY A 93 -31.50 -17.92 23.82
CA GLY A 93 -32.39 -17.15 24.70
C GLY A 93 -33.87 -17.17 24.29
N LEU A 94 -34.27 -18.11 23.42
CA LEU A 94 -35.64 -18.27 22.97
C LEU A 94 -36.34 -19.38 23.76
N GLY A 95 -37.56 -19.11 24.21
CA GLY A 95 -38.45 -20.06 24.86
C GLY A 95 -39.90 -19.82 24.45
N ILE A 96 -40.81 -20.60 24.97
CA ILE A 96 -42.28 -20.41 24.73
C ILE A 96 -42.88 -19.75 25.96
N ASP A 97 -43.53 -18.59 25.75
CA ASP A 97 -44.45 -18.00 26.73
C ASP A 97 -45.78 -18.70 26.59
N TRP A 98 -46.02 -19.70 27.48
CA TRP A 98 -47.20 -20.50 27.47
C TRP A 98 -48.47 -19.69 27.76
N VAL A 99 -48.40 -18.73 28.68
CA VAL A 99 -49.53 -17.87 29.05
C VAL A 99 -49.87 -16.94 27.90
N GLY A 100 -48.89 -16.22 27.38
CA GLY A 100 -49.10 -15.33 26.24
C GLY A 100 -49.60 -16.08 24.98
N THR A 101 -49.13 -17.32 24.77
CA THR A 101 -49.59 -18.17 23.64
C THR A 101 -51.07 -18.53 23.77
N LEU A 102 -51.53 -18.91 24.98
CA LEU A 102 -52.93 -19.25 25.22
C LEU A 102 -53.81 -17.99 25.21
N ASP A 103 -53.36 -16.86 25.73
CA ASP A 103 -54.07 -15.59 25.64
C ASP A 103 -54.28 -15.17 24.18
N ARG A 104 -53.30 -15.41 23.27
CA ARG A 104 -53.45 -15.20 21.82
C ARG A 104 -54.48 -16.15 21.19
N ALA A 105 -54.63 -17.35 21.70
CA ALA A 105 -55.67 -18.28 21.24
C ALA A 105 -57.08 -17.72 21.52
N GLY A 106 -57.23 -17.03 22.67
CA GLY A 106 -58.47 -16.39 23.12
C GLY A 106 -59.48 -17.38 23.64
N ASP A 107 -60.59 -16.86 24.08
CA ASP A 107 -61.70 -17.64 24.61
C ASP A 107 -62.73 -17.99 23.54
N GLN A 108 -63.60 -19.00 23.82
CA GLN A 108 -64.70 -19.37 22.94
C GLN A 108 -65.62 -18.18 22.67
N PRO A 109 -65.93 -17.90 21.39
CA PRO A 109 -66.73 -16.73 21.01
C PRO A 109 -68.16 -16.83 21.53
N LEU A 110 -68.75 -15.69 21.89
CA LEU A 110 -70.13 -15.60 22.35
C LEU A 110 -71.14 -15.76 21.20
N SER A 111 -70.76 -15.53 19.96
CA SER A 111 -71.63 -15.61 18.80
C SER A 111 -72.03 -17.05 18.47
N PRO A 112 -73.34 -17.35 18.45
CA PRO A 112 -73.83 -18.71 18.07
C PRO A 112 -73.42 -19.18 16.67
N ILE A 113 -73.33 -18.23 15.72
CA ILE A 113 -72.88 -18.51 14.34
C ILE A 113 -71.38 -18.84 14.33
N THR A 114 -70.60 -18.10 15.01
CA THR A 114 -69.14 -18.33 15.08
C THR A 114 -68.82 -19.63 15.78
N ARG A 115 -69.59 -20.02 16.83
CA ARG A 115 -69.45 -21.32 17.51
C ARG A 115 -69.85 -22.49 16.59
N LEU A 116 -70.90 -22.32 15.77
CA LEU A 116 -71.29 -23.35 14.83
C LEU A 116 -70.24 -23.49 13.69
N THR A 117 -69.74 -22.39 13.13
CA THR A 117 -68.78 -22.42 12.06
C THR A 117 -67.38 -22.90 12.54
N SER A 118 -67.03 -22.75 13.84
CA SER A 118 -65.81 -23.26 14.42
C SER A 118 -65.65 -24.80 14.39
N PHE A 119 -66.71 -25.56 14.21
CA PHE A 119 -66.63 -27.01 13.97
C PHE A 119 -66.06 -27.38 12.60
N PHE A 120 -66.04 -26.45 11.65
CA PHE A 120 -65.63 -26.68 10.25
C PHE A 120 -64.46 -25.86 9.82
N GLY A 121 -63.99 -24.93 10.71
CA GLY A 121 -62.84 -24.07 10.47
C GLY A 121 -61.64 -24.44 11.32
N SER A 122 -60.44 -24.33 10.79
CA SER A 122 -59.20 -24.39 11.57
C SER A 122 -58.52 -23.01 11.54
N ARG A 123 -57.90 -22.63 12.65
CA ARG A 123 -57.10 -21.39 12.80
C ARG A 123 -55.78 -21.76 13.44
N GLU A 124 -54.72 -21.67 12.63
CA GLU A 124 -53.36 -21.81 13.14
C GLU A 124 -52.91 -20.51 13.79
N ILE A 125 -52.28 -20.59 14.98
CA ILE A 125 -51.58 -19.50 15.64
C ILE A 125 -50.18 -19.94 15.95
N GLY A 126 -49.24 -19.02 15.80
CA GLY A 126 -47.86 -19.22 16.23
C GLY A 126 -47.76 -19.14 17.77
N VAL A 127 -46.69 -19.72 18.31
CA VAL A 127 -46.34 -19.52 19.74
C VAL A 127 -46.00 -18.07 20.00
N VAL A 128 -46.18 -17.62 21.23
CA VAL A 128 -45.58 -16.38 21.74
C VAL A 128 -44.23 -16.77 22.33
N SER A 129 -43.17 -16.15 21.81
CA SER A 129 -41.80 -16.41 22.30
C SER A 129 -41.52 -15.62 23.58
N SER A 130 -40.90 -16.26 24.54
CA SER A 130 -40.14 -15.53 25.57
C SER A 130 -38.74 -15.33 25.06
N VAL A 131 -38.18 -14.12 25.17
CA VAL A 131 -36.93 -13.74 24.52
C VAL A 131 -35.98 -13.11 25.53
N ASP A 132 -34.74 -13.54 25.51
CA ASP A 132 -33.59 -12.80 26.02
C ASP A 132 -32.93 -12.09 24.82
N ASP A 133 -33.21 -10.80 24.64
CA ASP A 133 -32.75 -10.02 23.49
C ASP A 133 -31.22 -10.03 23.33
N ALA A 134 -30.49 -9.99 24.44
CA ALA A 134 -29.02 -9.99 24.40
C ALA A 134 -28.48 -11.35 23.93
N ALA A 135 -29.04 -12.45 24.43
CA ALA A 135 -28.65 -13.79 24.02
C ALA A 135 -29.04 -14.07 22.57
N LEU A 136 -30.23 -13.63 22.14
CA LEU A 136 -30.70 -13.79 20.76
C LEU A 136 -29.82 -13.02 19.78
N THR A 137 -29.53 -11.76 20.07
CA THR A 137 -28.64 -10.93 19.23
C THR A 137 -27.26 -11.58 19.12
N ALA A 138 -26.68 -12.01 20.24
CA ALA A 138 -25.38 -12.68 20.22
C ALA A 138 -25.39 -13.99 19.43
N ALA A 139 -26.47 -14.77 19.53
CA ALA A 139 -26.60 -16.02 18.79
C ALA A 139 -26.73 -15.77 17.29
N VAL A 140 -27.48 -14.74 16.86
CA VAL A 140 -27.61 -14.34 15.46
C VAL A 140 -26.31 -13.76 14.92
N GLU A 141 -25.59 -12.93 15.71
CA GLU A 141 -24.26 -12.44 15.34
C GLU A 141 -23.27 -13.59 15.08
N ASN A 142 -23.36 -14.67 15.85
CA ASN A 142 -22.51 -15.86 15.66
C ASN A 142 -22.81 -16.63 14.36
N LEU A 143 -23.89 -16.31 13.66
CA LEU A 143 -24.19 -16.88 12.33
C LEU A 143 -23.44 -16.15 11.19
N ARG A 144 -22.93 -14.93 11.41
CA ARG A 144 -22.25 -14.15 10.38
C ARG A 144 -21.15 -14.92 9.63
N PRO A 145 -20.24 -15.66 10.28
CA PRO A 145 -19.20 -16.38 9.54
C PRO A 145 -19.74 -17.45 8.56
N ALA A 146 -20.97 -17.92 8.77
CA ALA A 146 -21.62 -18.88 7.88
C ALA A 146 -22.47 -18.21 6.80
N VAL A 147 -22.97 -17.00 7.08
CA VAL A 147 -23.92 -16.27 6.21
C VAL A 147 -23.23 -15.18 5.40
N ASP A 148 -22.36 -14.37 6.03
CA ASP A 148 -21.74 -13.23 5.37
C ASP A 148 -20.80 -13.69 4.25
N ARG A 149 -20.87 -13.00 3.12
CA ARG A 149 -20.01 -13.21 1.97
C ARG A 149 -19.56 -11.85 1.43
N ALA A 150 -18.23 -11.63 1.39
CA ALA A 150 -17.70 -10.43 0.78
C ALA A 150 -18.00 -10.38 -0.72
N PRO A 151 -18.30 -9.21 -1.29
CA PRO A 151 -18.46 -9.07 -2.73
C PRO A 151 -17.11 -9.29 -3.42
N VAL A 152 -17.15 -9.94 -4.58
CA VAL A 152 -15.99 -10.04 -5.48
C VAL A 152 -16.35 -9.27 -6.74
N GLU A 153 -15.62 -8.21 -7.02
CA GLU A 153 -15.81 -7.42 -8.25
C GLU A 153 -15.34 -8.24 -9.45
N GLY A 154 -16.08 -8.15 -10.56
CA GLY A 154 -15.69 -8.77 -11.81
C GLY A 154 -14.41 -8.17 -12.36
N GLY A 155 -13.55 -8.98 -12.99
CA GLY A 155 -12.28 -8.50 -13.52
C GLY A 155 -11.61 -9.50 -14.47
N VAL A 156 -10.44 -9.11 -14.98
CA VAL A 156 -9.57 -9.98 -15.76
C VAL A 156 -8.17 -9.92 -15.17
N VAL A 157 -7.59 -11.07 -14.88
CA VAL A 157 -6.18 -11.21 -14.48
C VAL A 157 -5.42 -12.03 -15.53
N PHE A 158 -4.11 -11.89 -15.60
CA PHE A 158 -3.29 -12.65 -16.54
C PHE A 158 -2.46 -13.69 -15.77
N ASP A 159 -2.58 -14.94 -16.21
CA ASP A 159 -1.64 -16.01 -15.85
C ASP A 159 -0.72 -16.25 -17.06
N ALA A 160 0.45 -15.62 -17.03
CA ALA A 160 1.34 -15.49 -18.18
C ALA A 160 0.59 -14.96 -19.42
N ALA A 161 0.52 -15.73 -20.51
CA ALA A 161 -0.18 -15.38 -21.74
C ALA A 161 -1.68 -15.77 -21.73
N THR A 162 -2.25 -16.14 -20.60
CA THR A 162 -3.65 -16.57 -20.52
C THR A 162 -4.48 -15.56 -19.73
N PRO A 163 -5.45 -14.86 -20.35
CA PRO A 163 -6.38 -14.04 -19.61
C PRO A 163 -7.36 -14.93 -18.84
N VAL A 164 -7.47 -14.71 -17.54
CA VAL A 164 -8.33 -15.47 -16.63
C VAL A 164 -9.46 -14.56 -16.14
N PRO A 165 -10.72 -14.88 -16.45
CA PRO A 165 -11.86 -14.11 -15.98
C PRO A 165 -12.05 -14.31 -14.46
N VAL A 166 -12.22 -13.21 -13.75
CA VAL A 166 -12.71 -13.18 -12.37
C VAL A 166 -14.18 -12.84 -12.42
N LEU A 167 -15.05 -13.85 -12.21
CA LEU A 167 -16.48 -13.63 -12.25
C LEU A 167 -16.95 -12.83 -11.03
N PRO A 168 -17.90 -11.90 -11.20
CA PRO A 168 -18.45 -11.13 -10.10
C PRO A 168 -19.26 -12.00 -9.16
N VAL A 169 -19.15 -11.76 -7.87
CA VAL A 169 -19.95 -12.40 -6.84
C VAL A 169 -20.57 -11.34 -5.96
N THR A 170 -21.91 -11.24 -5.97
CA THR A 170 -22.64 -10.36 -5.06
C THR A 170 -22.35 -10.75 -3.61
N GLY A 171 -21.96 -9.77 -2.82
CA GLY A 171 -21.77 -9.93 -1.39
C GLY A 171 -23.11 -9.96 -0.66
N ARG A 172 -23.12 -10.47 0.55
CA ARG A 172 -24.26 -10.40 1.46
C ARG A 172 -23.78 -10.23 2.89
N THR A 173 -24.60 -9.57 3.68
CA THR A 173 -24.35 -9.35 5.10
C THR A 173 -25.63 -9.64 5.86
N LEU A 174 -25.57 -10.50 6.89
CA LEU A 174 -26.72 -10.82 7.72
C LEU A 174 -27.27 -9.55 8.38
N ASN A 175 -28.56 -9.30 8.19
CA ASN A 175 -29.26 -8.22 8.88
C ASN A 175 -29.68 -8.72 10.26
N VAL A 176 -28.83 -8.48 11.26
CA VAL A 176 -28.95 -9.08 12.59
C VAL A 176 -30.26 -8.76 13.27
N ASP A 177 -30.71 -7.51 13.24
CA ASP A 177 -31.95 -7.07 13.90
C ASP A 177 -33.18 -7.70 13.25
N ALA A 178 -33.22 -7.69 11.91
CA ALA A 178 -34.31 -8.30 11.17
C ALA A 178 -34.29 -9.84 11.28
N ALA A 179 -33.11 -10.45 11.30
CA ALA A 179 -32.94 -11.89 11.49
C ALA A 179 -33.37 -12.35 12.90
N ALA A 180 -33.00 -11.58 13.93
CA ALA A 180 -33.45 -11.84 15.31
C ALA A 180 -34.99 -11.78 15.40
N THR A 181 -35.59 -10.74 14.85
CA THR A 181 -37.06 -10.61 14.79
C THR A 181 -37.73 -11.75 14.01
N THR A 182 -37.11 -12.18 12.91
CA THR A 182 -37.66 -13.26 12.08
C THR A 182 -37.55 -14.61 12.80
N LEU A 183 -36.42 -14.85 13.46
CA LEU A 183 -36.19 -16.05 14.26
C LEU A 183 -37.12 -16.11 15.45
N GLU A 184 -37.29 -15.03 16.22
CA GLU A 184 -38.26 -14.94 17.33
C GLU A 184 -39.66 -15.40 16.95
N ARG A 185 -40.11 -15.04 15.74
CA ARG A 185 -41.47 -15.34 15.29
C ARG A 185 -41.65 -16.75 14.73
N ASN A 186 -40.61 -17.35 14.17
CA ASN A 186 -40.74 -18.54 13.35
C ASN A 186 -40.01 -19.78 13.86
N TRP A 187 -39.14 -19.68 14.87
CA TRP A 187 -38.31 -20.80 15.33
C TRP A 187 -39.11 -22.04 15.75
N ALA A 188 -40.31 -21.84 16.30
CA ALA A 188 -41.14 -22.93 16.80
C ALA A 188 -42.04 -23.60 15.74
N SER A 189 -42.03 -23.14 14.49
CA SER A 189 -42.84 -23.71 13.40
C SER A 189 -42.41 -25.15 13.04
N GLY A 190 -41.12 -25.44 13.18
CA GLY A 190 -40.51 -26.70 12.74
C GLY A 190 -39.99 -26.66 11.30
N ASP A 191 -40.18 -25.56 10.61
CA ASP A 191 -39.66 -25.31 9.25
C ASP A 191 -38.29 -24.62 9.29
N THR A 192 -37.60 -24.64 8.15
CA THR A 192 -36.40 -23.82 7.96
C THR A 192 -36.76 -22.32 8.03
N VAL A 193 -36.05 -21.56 8.83
CA VAL A 193 -36.28 -20.12 8.96
C VAL A 193 -35.39 -19.36 7.99
N ASP A 194 -36.00 -18.67 7.03
CA ASP A 194 -35.27 -17.79 6.11
C ASP A 194 -34.92 -16.49 6.81
N LEU A 195 -33.60 -16.22 6.92
CA LEU A 195 -33.08 -15.02 7.56
C LEU A 195 -32.90 -13.91 6.55
N PRO A 196 -33.34 -12.69 6.86
CA PRO A 196 -33.08 -11.52 6.03
C PRO A 196 -31.60 -11.15 6.05
N TYR A 197 -31.09 -10.73 4.89
CA TYR A 197 -29.73 -10.25 4.68
C TYR A 197 -29.76 -9.04 3.74
N ASP A 198 -28.72 -8.24 3.80
CA ASP A 198 -28.50 -7.10 2.91
C ASP A 198 -27.51 -7.49 1.81
N GLU A 199 -27.88 -7.27 0.55
CA GLU A 199 -27.01 -7.52 -0.59
C GLU A 199 -26.00 -6.40 -0.78
N GLN A 200 -24.75 -6.78 -1.05
CA GLN A 200 -23.68 -5.88 -1.47
C GLN A 200 -23.46 -6.09 -2.97
N ALA A 201 -24.02 -5.18 -3.75
CA ALA A 201 -23.94 -5.26 -5.21
C ALA A 201 -22.49 -5.05 -5.68
N VAL A 202 -22.15 -5.71 -6.78
CA VAL A 202 -20.94 -5.47 -7.59
C VAL A 202 -21.31 -4.62 -8.80
N THR A 203 -20.33 -3.90 -9.35
CA THR A 203 -20.58 -2.99 -10.48
C THR A 203 -20.39 -3.67 -11.83
N VAL A 204 -19.49 -4.65 -11.92
CA VAL A 204 -19.20 -5.38 -13.15
C VAL A 204 -20.09 -6.60 -13.29
N THR A 205 -20.62 -6.82 -14.49
CA THR A 205 -21.44 -8.00 -14.83
C THR A 205 -20.58 -9.15 -15.35
N GLU A 206 -21.09 -10.38 -15.30
CA GLU A 206 -20.43 -11.52 -15.97
C GLU A 206 -20.23 -11.28 -17.47
N GLN A 207 -21.18 -10.60 -18.13
CA GLN A 207 -21.06 -10.28 -19.54
C GLN A 207 -19.93 -9.28 -19.77
N GLY A 208 -19.80 -8.22 -18.94
CA GLY A 208 -18.71 -7.25 -19.03
C GLY A 208 -17.34 -7.88 -18.86
N VAL A 209 -17.21 -8.89 -17.98
CA VAL A 209 -15.97 -9.67 -17.85
C VAL A 209 -15.69 -10.48 -19.12
N ARG A 210 -16.70 -11.16 -19.67
CA ARG A 210 -16.54 -11.94 -20.92
C ARG A 210 -16.15 -11.05 -22.10
N ASP A 211 -16.81 -9.91 -22.28
CA ASP A 211 -16.52 -8.97 -23.35
C ASP A 211 -15.07 -8.44 -23.22
N ALA A 212 -14.64 -8.08 -22.03
CA ALA A 212 -13.25 -7.65 -21.78
C ALA A 212 -12.22 -8.74 -22.10
N VAL A 213 -12.52 -10.00 -21.81
CA VAL A 213 -11.66 -11.14 -22.18
C VAL A 213 -11.63 -11.33 -23.69
N ASP A 214 -12.79 -11.43 -24.33
CA ASP A 214 -12.91 -11.83 -25.74
C ASP A 214 -12.48 -10.71 -26.69
N GLU A 215 -12.83 -9.45 -26.38
CA GLU A 215 -12.60 -8.31 -27.28
C GLU A 215 -11.25 -7.63 -27.06
N VAL A 216 -10.66 -7.72 -25.83
CA VAL A 216 -9.43 -6.98 -25.50
C VAL A 216 -8.32 -7.91 -25.01
N ALA A 217 -8.54 -8.70 -23.97
CA ALA A 217 -7.46 -9.43 -23.31
C ALA A 217 -6.93 -10.59 -24.19
N ALA A 218 -7.80 -11.37 -24.81
CA ALA A 218 -7.40 -12.48 -25.69
C ALA A 218 -6.68 -12.00 -26.96
N PRO A 219 -7.16 -10.97 -27.69
CA PRO A 219 -6.38 -10.35 -28.76
C PRO A 219 -5.02 -9.83 -28.28
N ALA A 220 -4.95 -9.18 -27.12
CA ALA A 220 -3.70 -8.59 -26.61
C ALA A 220 -2.58 -9.62 -26.42
N VAL A 221 -2.89 -10.83 -25.99
CA VAL A 221 -1.92 -11.91 -25.76
C VAL A 221 -1.76 -12.87 -26.95
N SER A 222 -2.41 -12.61 -28.10
CA SER A 222 -2.43 -13.54 -29.25
C SER A 222 -1.06 -13.71 -29.90
N ALA A 223 -0.22 -12.68 -29.89
CA ALA A 223 1.13 -12.67 -30.43
C ALA A 223 1.95 -11.52 -29.82
N PRO A 224 3.30 -11.54 -29.92
CA PRO A 224 4.14 -10.47 -29.45
C PRO A 224 3.92 -9.16 -30.24
N VAL A 225 4.03 -8.02 -29.56
CA VAL A 225 4.18 -6.71 -30.23
C VAL A 225 5.65 -6.47 -30.47
N VAL A 226 6.03 -6.24 -31.73
CA VAL A 226 7.43 -6.08 -32.15
C VAL A 226 7.74 -4.62 -32.42
N VAL A 227 8.85 -4.14 -31.87
CA VAL A 227 9.40 -2.82 -32.20
C VAL A 227 10.71 -3.01 -32.97
N THR A 228 10.79 -2.44 -34.17
CA THR A 228 11.97 -2.52 -35.04
C THR A 228 12.78 -1.23 -34.91
N GLY A 229 14.00 -1.34 -34.48
CA GLY A 229 14.96 -0.25 -34.40
C GLY A 229 15.85 -0.12 -35.64
N ARG A 230 16.86 0.75 -35.51
CA ARG A 230 17.92 0.90 -36.51
C ARG A 230 18.70 -0.40 -36.69
N GLU A 231 19.35 -0.55 -37.86
CA GLU A 231 20.20 -1.71 -38.18
C GLU A 231 19.46 -3.06 -38.10
N SER A 232 18.12 -3.03 -38.25
CA SER A 232 17.25 -4.21 -38.08
C SER A 232 17.26 -4.83 -36.69
N ALA A 233 17.71 -4.10 -35.66
CA ALA A 233 17.54 -4.53 -34.28
C ALA A 233 16.05 -4.58 -33.93
N THR A 234 15.66 -5.59 -33.18
CA THR A 234 14.26 -5.77 -32.79
C THR A 234 14.14 -6.04 -31.30
N THR A 235 13.05 -5.56 -30.71
CA THR A 235 12.61 -5.91 -29.38
C THR A 235 11.15 -6.29 -29.41
N ALA A 236 10.67 -7.01 -28.42
CA ALA A 236 9.28 -7.44 -28.39
C ALA A 236 8.69 -7.41 -26.99
N LEU A 237 7.40 -7.04 -26.91
CA LEU A 237 6.56 -7.30 -25.76
C LEU A 237 5.95 -8.70 -25.95
N PRO A 238 6.41 -9.72 -25.24
CA PRO A 238 5.90 -11.07 -25.42
C PRO A 238 4.53 -11.22 -24.71
N PRO A 239 3.68 -12.15 -25.17
CA PRO A 239 2.35 -12.40 -24.61
C PRO A 239 2.33 -12.60 -23.10
N GLU A 240 3.34 -13.28 -22.55
CA GLU A 240 3.47 -13.62 -21.14
C GLU A 240 3.65 -12.38 -20.24
N ARG A 241 4.03 -11.25 -20.82
CA ARG A 241 4.26 -9.99 -20.10
C ARG A 241 3.19 -8.93 -20.37
N VAL A 242 2.19 -9.25 -21.19
CA VAL A 242 1.09 -8.30 -21.47
C VAL A 242 0.36 -7.90 -20.20
N GLY A 243 0.20 -8.81 -19.23
CA GLY A 243 -0.43 -8.51 -17.95
C GLY A 243 0.33 -7.49 -17.06
N GLU A 244 1.61 -7.17 -17.39
CA GLU A 244 2.34 -6.08 -16.75
C GLU A 244 1.98 -4.70 -17.35
N VAL A 245 1.39 -4.71 -18.55
CA VAL A 245 1.10 -3.53 -19.38
C VAL A 245 -0.39 -3.22 -19.47
N LEU A 246 -1.24 -4.26 -19.49
CA LEU A 246 -2.68 -4.16 -19.62
C LEU A 246 -3.36 -4.62 -18.33
N ARG A 247 -4.21 -3.76 -17.77
CA ARG A 247 -5.12 -4.07 -16.68
C ARG A 247 -6.51 -3.56 -17.00
N PHE A 248 -7.50 -3.97 -16.19
CA PHE A 248 -8.89 -3.59 -16.37
C PHE A 248 -9.44 -2.91 -15.12
N GLU A 249 -10.27 -1.89 -15.32
CA GLU A 249 -10.97 -1.17 -14.25
C GLU A 249 -12.48 -1.12 -14.53
N PRO A 250 -13.35 -1.22 -13.49
CA PRO A 250 -14.79 -1.08 -13.68
C PRO A 250 -15.15 0.28 -14.30
N ASN A 251 -16.01 0.26 -15.33
CA ASN A 251 -16.45 1.49 -16.02
C ASN A 251 -17.74 2.10 -15.44
N GLY A 252 -18.38 1.42 -14.47
CA GLY A 252 -19.62 1.87 -13.85
C GLY A 252 -20.91 1.49 -14.60
N ASP A 253 -20.81 1.00 -15.83
CA ASP A 253 -21.94 0.60 -16.69
C ASP A 253 -22.05 -0.93 -16.84
N GLY A 254 -21.42 -1.67 -15.94
CA GLY A 254 -21.43 -3.14 -15.95
C GLY A 254 -20.28 -3.78 -16.70
N GLY A 255 -19.41 -3.00 -17.34
CA GLY A 255 -18.26 -3.46 -18.10
C GLY A 255 -16.91 -3.12 -17.44
N LEU A 256 -15.84 -3.40 -18.18
CA LEU A 256 -14.45 -3.15 -17.81
C LEU A 256 -13.76 -2.33 -18.89
N ASP A 257 -13.12 -1.22 -18.49
CA ASP A 257 -12.28 -0.43 -19.37
C ASP A 257 -10.81 -0.89 -19.30
N PRO A 258 -10.13 -1.06 -20.45
CA PRO A 258 -8.70 -1.38 -20.47
C PRO A 258 -7.86 -0.17 -20.09
N VAL A 259 -6.88 -0.38 -19.24
CA VAL A 259 -5.89 0.63 -18.84
C VAL A 259 -4.49 0.13 -19.21
N TYR A 260 -3.76 0.95 -19.99
CA TYR A 260 -2.45 0.59 -20.53
C TYR A 260 -1.34 1.33 -19.79
N ASP A 261 -0.39 0.58 -19.22
CA ASP A 261 0.83 1.11 -18.60
C ASP A 261 1.95 1.17 -19.67
N THR A 262 2.04 2.30 -20.36
CA THR A 262 3.07 2.54 -21.37
C THR A 262 4.48 2.51 -20.77
N ASP A 263 4.67 2.95 -19.52
CA ASP A 263 5.97 2.91 -18.85
C ASP A 263 6.41 1.46 -18.59
N ALA A 264 5.48 0.57 -18.25
CA ALA A 264 5.76 -0.85 -18.16
C ALA A 264 6.19 -1.43 -19.51
N ALA A 265 5.50 -1.08 -20.60
CA ALA A 265 5.89 -1.49 -21.95
C ALA A 265 7.30 -1.00 -22.30
N ILE A 266 7.63 0.25 -21.99
CA ILE A 266 8.97 0.82 -22.21
C ILE A 266 10.03 0.03 -21.42
N ARG A 267 9.79 -0.25 -20.14
CA ARG A 267 10.74 -1.04 -19.32
C ARG A 267 11.04 -2.43 -19.91
N ILE A 268 10.06 -3.01 -20.61
CA ILE A 268 10.21 -4.31 -21.27
C ILE A 268 10.98 -4.18 -22.57
N LEU A 269 10.67 -3.18 -23.37
CA LEU A 269 11.14 -3.04 -24.75
C LEU A 269 12.50 -2.34 -24.85
N ALA A 270 12.76 -1.31 -24.04
CA ALA A 270 13.94 -0.45 -24.16
C ALA A 270 15.29 -1.20 -24.11
N PRO A 271 15.49 -2.23 -23.28
CA PRO A 271 16.78 -2.95 -23.24
C PRO A 271 17.16 -3.56 -24.59
N GLY A 272 16.18 -4.00 -25.40
CA GLY A 272 16.46 -4.64 -26.69
C GLY A 272 16.93 -3.68 -27.79
N LEU A 273 16.71 -2.37 -27.62
CA LEU A 273 17.17 -1.35 -28.57
C LEU A 273 18.28 -0.44 -28.01
N ALA A 274 18.74 -0.67 -26.78
CA ALA A 274 19.71 0.19 -26.13
C ALA A 274 21.04 0.34 -26.90
N GLU A 275 21.48 -0.69 -27.63
CA GLU A 275 22.69 -0.64 -28.44
C GLU A 275 22.51 0.19 -29.73
N THR A 276 21.28 0.49 -30.14
CA THR A 276 20.98 1.35 -31.30
C THR A 276 20.95 2.83 -30.94
N GLU A 277 21.08 3.14 -29.66
CA GLU A 277 21.08 4.49 -29.13
C GLU A 277 22.52 5.02 -28.97
N THR A 278 22.68 6.33 -29.09
CA THR A 278 23.95 7.00 -28.80
C THR A 278 23.76 7.84 -27.55
N ARG A 279 24.57 7.57 -26.54
CA ARG A 279 24.50 8.33 -25.28
C ARG A 279 24.98 9.76 -25.49
N PRO A 280 24.30 10.77 -24.91
CA PRO A 280 24.77 12.15 -24.92
C PRO A 280 26.08 12.28 -24.13
N VAL A 281 26.92 13.22 -24.56
CA VAL A 281 28.14 13.58 -23.86
C VAL A 281 27.98 14.97 -23.27
N ASN A 282 28.12 15.12 -21.96
CA ASN A 282 28.06 16.41 -21.28
C ASN A 282 29.23 17.31 -21.69
N ALA A 283 28.98 18.62 -21.74
CA ALA A 283 30.06 19.58 -21.76
C ALA A 283 30.93 19.39 -20.52
N ARG A 284 32.22 19.53 -20.69
CA ARG A 284 33.21 19.41 -19.61
C ARG A 284 34.25 20.50 -19.73
N PHE A 285 35.06 20.68 -18.69
CA PHE A 285 36.15 21.63 -18.70
C PHE A 285 37.49 20.89 -18.85
N ASP A 286 38.35 21.42 -19.74
CA ASP A 286 39.75 21.02 -19.89
C ASP A 286 40.66 22.10 -19.30
N PHE A 287 41.61 21.69 -18.45
CA PHE A 287 42.54 22.56 -17.73
C PHE A 287 43.97 22.49 -18.28
N SER A 288 44.22 21.74 -19.34
CA SER A 288 45.56 21.52 -19.91
C SER A 288 46.27 22.82 -20.34
N SER A 289 45.49 23.86 -20.64
CA SER A 289 46.02 25.21 -20.99
C SER A 289 46.33 26.10 -19.79
N GLY A 290 46.16 25.58 -18.54
CA GLY A 290 46.30 26.36 -17.30
C GLY A 290 45.09 27.25 -16.99
N ARG A 291 44.00 27.11 -17.73
CA ARG A 291 42.71 27.75 -17.50
C ARG A 291 41.57 26.83 -18.02
N PRO A 292 40.38 26.94 -17.46
CA PRO A 292 39.27 26.12 -17.92
C PRO A 292 38.82 26.49 -19.35
N VAL A 293 38.80 25.49 -20.22
CA VAL A 293 38.30 25.61 -21.59
C VAL A 293 37.13 24.65 -21.73
N VAL A 294 35.95 25.13 -22.17
CA VAL A 294 34.80 24.29 -22.37
C VAL A 294 35.02 23.33 -23.55
N VAL A 295 34.98 22.04 -23.28
CA VAL A 295 34.87 20.99 -24.28
C VAL A 295 33.39 20.83 -24.61
N PRO A 296 32.99 21.00 -25.86
CA PRO A 296 31.57 20.98 -26.22
C PRO A 296 30.85 19.68 -25.86
N SER A 297 29.58 19.81 -25.46
CA SER A 297 28.66 18.71 -25.33
C SER A 297 28.31 18.11 -26.69
N GLN A 298 27.89 16.85 -26.69
CA GLN A 298 27.33 16.19 -27.86
C GLN A 298 25.94 15.65 -27.53
N GLU A 299 24.98 15.88 -28.42
CA GLU A 299 23.68 15.28 -28.30
C GLU A 299 23.76 13.78 -28.55
N GLY A 300 23.03 13.03 -27.77
CA GLY A 300 22.77 11.63 -28.01
C GLY A 300 21.60 11.44 -28.99
N VAL A 301 21.34 10.19 -29.29
CA VAL A 301 20.14 9.77 -30.06
C VAL A 301 19.50 8.62 -29.31
N ALA A 302 18.24 8.77 -28.96
CA ALA A 302 17.48 7.73 -28.24
C ALA A 302 16.13 7.48 -28.91
N VAL A 303 15.56 6.32 -28.61
CA VAL A 303 14.19 5.98 -29.02
C VAL A 303 13.22 6.90 -28.27
N GLN A 304 12.35 7.56 -29.00
CA GLN A 304 11.26 8.36 -28.45
C GLN A 304 10.09 7.43 -28.13
N TRP A 305 10.18 6.72 -27.01
CA TRP A 305 9.24 5.68 -26.62
C TRP A 305 7.79 6.15 -26.55
N PRO A 306 7.44 7.33 -25.98
CA PRO A 306 6.05 7.82 -25.97
C PRO A 306 5.46 7.95 -27.38
N GLN A 307 6.24 8.42 -28.35
CA GLN A 307 5.81 8.54 -29.76
C GLN A 307 5.78 7.17 -30.45
N THR A 308 6.75 6.31 -30.16
CA THR A 308 6.81 4.94 -30.72
C THR A 308 5.61 4.10 -30.31
N LEU A 309 5.15 4.25 -29.06
CA LEU A 309 4.04 3.49 -28.46
C LEU A 309 2.74 4.29 -28.34
N GLU A 310 2.60 5.41 -29.09
CA GLU A 310 1.38 6.24 -29.07
C GLU A 310 0.12 5.42 -29.34
N ASN A 311 0.20 4.43 -30.23
CA ASN A 311 -0.90 3.54 -30.59
C ASN A 311 -0.77 2.15 -29.98
N LEU A 312 -0.20 2.02 -28.77
CA LEU A 312 -0.05 0.73 -28.07
C LEU A 312 -1.36 -0.07 -27.95
N PRO A 313 -2.52 0.53 -27.66
CA PRO A 313 -3.80 -0.19 -27.68
C PRO A 313 -4.10 -0.86 -29.03
N ASP A 314 -3.91 -0.15 -30.12
CA ASP A 314 -4.16 -0.67 -31.46
C ASP A 314 -3.17 -1.79 -31.85
N LEU A 315 -1.90 -1.66 -31.44
CA LEU A 315 -0.89 -2.71 -31.62
C LEU A 315 -1.24 -4.00 -30.86
N LEU A 316 -1.80 -3.87 -29.67
CA LEU A 316 -2.24 -5.01 -28.85
C LEU A 316 -3.52 -5.67 -29.40
N ALA A 317 -4.39 -4.89 -30.05
CA ALA A 317 -5.61 -5.38 -30.67
C ALA A 317 -5.40 -5.95 -32.10
N ALA A 318 -4.29 -5.59 -32.76
CA ALA A 318 -4.03 -5.95 -34.14
C ALA A 318 -3.65 -7.42 -34.33
N ASP A 319 -3.72 -7.91 -35.56
CA ASP A 319 -3.29 -9.25 -35.98
C ASP A 319 -2.06 -9.21 -36.88
N GLY A 320 -1.24 -10.24 -36.79
CA GLY A 320 -0.13 -10.49 -37.72
C GLY A 320 0.86 -9.31 -37.82
N PRO A 321 1.21 -8.88 -39.06
CA PRO A 321 2.21 -7.81 -39.28
C PRO A 321 1.81 -6.44 -38.68
N ALA A 322 0.53 -6.21 -38.44
CA ALA A 322 0.07 -4.94 -37.84
C ALA A 322 0.44 -4.79 -36.36
N ARG A 323 0.95 -5.86 -35.73
CA ARG A 323 1.53 -5.82 -34.36
C ARG A 323 2.98 -5.34 -34.34
N SER A 324 3.45 -4.71 -35.41
CA SER A 324 4.81 -4.20 -35.51
C SER A 324 4.81 -2.69 -35.71
N VAL A 325 5.77 -2.03 -35.09
CA VAL A 325 5.99 -0.58 -35.25
C VAL A 325 7.48 -0.30 -35.36
N ASP A 326 7.84 0.70 -36.18
CA ASP A 326 9.21 1.18 -36.28
C ASP A 326 9.50 2.18 -35.13
N ALA A 327 10.64 2.00 -34.45
CA ALA A 327 11.08 2.90 -33.39
C ALA A 327 11.38 4.29 -33.94
N GLN A 328 10.78 5.30 -33.36
CA GLN A 328 11.07 6.70 -33.67
C GLN A 328 12.27 7.15 -32.83
N TYR A 329 13.29 7.69 -33.52
CA TYR A 329 14.51 8.19 -32.86
C TYR A 329 14.53 9.71 -32.88
N GLY A 330 14.98 10.28 -31.76
CA GLY A 330 15.15 11.73 -31.62
C GLY A 330 16.41 12.09 -30.86
N PRO A 331 16.77 13.38 -30.81
CA PRO A 331 17.91 13.85 -30.03
C PRO A 331 17.67 13.64 -28.55
N GLN A 332 18.72 13.21 -27.85
CA GLN A 332 18.77 13.16 -26.41
C GLN A 332 19.74 14.25 -25.91
N ALA A 333 19.22 15.24 -25.22
CA ALA A 333 20.04 16.33 -24.72
C ALA A 333 21.02 15.85 -23.62
N PRO A 334 22.24 16.35 -23.59
CA PRO A 334 23.15 16.15 -22.49
C PRO A 334 22.65 16.86 -21.23
N ALA A 335 22.99 16.35 -20.06
CA ALA A 335 22.61 16.97 -18.77
C ALA A 335 23.30 18.35 -18.58
N VAL A 336 24.48 18.52 -19.15
CA VAL A 336 25.18 19.81 -19.17
C VAL A 336 25.51 20.16 -20.63
N THR A 337 24.83 21.17 -21.16
CA THR A 337 25.07 21.64 -22.54
C THR A 337 26.28 22.57 -22.60
N THR A 338 26.84 22.73 -23.79
CA THR A 338 27.92 23.72 -24.06
C THR A 338 27.49 25.14 -23.67
N GLU A 339 26.23 25.51 -23.95
CA GLU A 339 25.68 26.82 -23.59
C GLU A 339 25.62 27.01 -22.07
N GLN A 340 25.11 26.01 -21.35
CA GLN A 340 25.08 26.04 -19.89
C GLN A 340 26.49 26.15 -19.30
N ALA A 341 27.45 25.34 -19.80
CA ALA A 341 28.84 25.41 -19.33
C ALA A 341 29.46 26.77 -19.56
N ASN A 342 29.25 27.38 -20.73
CA ASN A 342 29.73 28.75 -21.01
C ASN A 342 29.04 29.81 -20.14
N GLY A 343 27.79 29.61 -19.78
CA GLY A 343 26.99 30.49 -18.93
C GLY A 343 27.34 30.44 -17.44
N LEU A 344 28.09 29.42 -17.00
CA LEU A 344 28.43 29.23 -15.55
C LEU A 344 29.27 30.35 -14.94
N GLY A 345 29.90 31.20 -15.73
CA GLY A 345 30.75 32.30 -15.22
C GLY A 345 32.07 31.84 -14.61
N ILE A 346 32.65 30.75 -15.10
CA ILE A 346 33.93 30.21 -14.62
C ILE A 346 35.09 31.10 -15.16
N ARG A 347 35.82 31.79 -14.26
CA ARG A 347 36.79 32.81 -14.67
C ARG A 347 38.19 32.60 -14.10
N GLU A 348 38.28 32.19 -12.82
CA GLU A 348 39.50 32.17 -12.05
C GLU A 348 39.49 31.05 -10.99
N VAL A 349 40.67 30.72 -10.44
CA VAL A 349 40.77 29.88 -9.26
C VAL A 349 40.33 30.69 -8.04
N VAL A 350 39.17 30.33 -7.47
CA VAL A 350 38.64 30.98 -6.25
C VAL A 350 39.27 30.44 -4.98
N ALA A 351 39.68 29.16 -4.99
CA ALA A 351 40.42 28.53 -3.90
C ALA A 351 41.23 27.33 -4.41
N GLU A 352 42.33 27.06 -3.75
CA GLU A 352 43.21 25.89 -3.96
C GLU A 352 43.60 25.30 -2.62
N TYR A 353 43.64 23.99 -2.52
CA TYR A 353 44.18 23.30 -1.35
C TYR A 353 44.92 22.04 -1.77
N THR A 354 46.05 21.78 -1.04
CA THR A 354 46.92 20.63 -1.30
C THR A 354 47.19 19.88 -0.01
N THR A 355 47.09 18.55 -0.05
CA THR A 355 47.61 17.69 1.04
C THR A 355 48.56 16.65 0.48
N GLY A 356 49.39 16.07 1.36
CA GLY A 356 50.36 15.05 0.95
C GLY A 356 50.71 14.12 2.10
N GLY A 357 51.80 13.36 1.91
CA GLY A 357 52.31 12.46 2.94
C GLY A 357 51.50 11.17 3.12
N PHE A 358 50.92 10.65 2.07
CA PHE A 358 50.20 9.36 2.03
C PHE A 358 51.11 8.21 1.60
N GLU A 359 50.74 6.99 1.98
CA GLU A 359 51.40 5.78 1.49
C GLU A 359 51.01 5.47 0.02
N TYR A 360 51.83 4.68 -0.69
CA TYR A 360 51.65 4.39 -2.10
C TYR A 360 50.23 3.84 -2.43
N ALA A 361 49.75 2.87 -1.65
CA ALA A 361 48.43 2.29 -1.89
C ALA A 361 47.29 3.30 -1.70
N SER A 362 47.39 4.18 -0.70
CA SER A 362 46.48 5.33 -0.56
C SER A 362 46.55 6.27 -1.77
N GLY A 363 47.77 6.51 -2.28
CA GLY A 363 47.99 7.34 -3.46
C GLY A 363 47.29 6.84 -4.71
N VAL A 364 47.21 5.51 -4.92
CA VAL A 364 46.42 4.90 -6.02
C VAL A 364 44.95 5.27 -5.90
N ASN A 365 44.36 5.10 -4.72
CA ASN A 365 42.94 5.38 -4.49
C ASN A 365 42.64 6.89 -4.57
N ILE A 366 43.54 7.72 -4.06
CA ILE A 366 43.46 9.19 -4.10
C ILE A 366 43.52 9.66 -5.57
N GLY A 367 44.47 9.14 -6.37
CA GLY A 367 44.61 9.47 -7.78
C GLY A 367 43.35 9.12 -8.59
N LEU A 368 42.85 7.90 -8.44
CA LEU A 368 41.57 7.47 -9.08
C LEU A 368 40.40 8.40 -8.69
N THR A 369 40.31 8.76 -7.41
CA THR A 369 39.24 9.67 -6.95
C THR A 369 39.44 11.07 -7.53
N ALA A 370 40.65 11.56 -7.61
CA ALA A 370 40.97 12.85 -8.23
C ALA A 370 40.59 12.85 -9.72
N ASP A 371 40.94 11.80 -10.46
CA ASP A 371 40.61 11.68 -11.88
C ASP A 371 39.09 11.67 -12.12
N ILE A 372 38.32 10.94 -11.28
CA ILE A 372 36.86 10.89 -11.37
C ILE A 372 36.22 12.27 -11.10
N VAL A 373 36.72 13.00 -10.08
CA VAL A 373 36.14 14.28 -9.65
C VAL A 373 36.60 15.43 -10.54
N ASN A 374 37.70 15.25 -11.27
CA ASN A 374 38.26 16.30 -12.14
C ASN A 374 37.27 16.73 -13.22
N GLY A 375 36.96 18.03 -13.28
CA GLY A 375 35.95 18.60 -14.20
C GLY A 375 34.52 18.57 -13.69
N ALA A 376 34.28 18.11 -12.46
CA ALA A 376 32.95 18.13 -11.86
C ALA A 376 32.40 19.56 -11.78
N VAL A 377 31.21 19.77 -12.28
CA VAL A 377 30.48 21.04 -12.27
C VAL A 377 29.53 21.06 -11.09
N VAL A 378 29.51 22.19 -10.37
CA VAL A 378 28.52 22.45 -9.31
C VAL A 378 27.77 23.72 -9.70
N ALA A 379 26.57 23.55 -10.22
CA ALA A 379 25.73 24.66 -10.69
C ALA A 379 25.27 25.56 -9.53
N PRO A 380 24.79 26.79 -9.81
CA PRO A 380 24.17 27.65 -8.80
C PRO A 380 23.10 26.93 -7.97
N GLY A 381 23.22 26.93 -6.66
CA GLY A 381 22.30 26.27 -5.73
C GLY A 381 22.43 24.75 -5.63
N GLU A 382 23.26 24.11 -6.46
CA GLU A 382 23.46 22.66 -6.46
C GLU A 382 24.31 22.21 -5.27
N THR A 383 24.04 21.00 -4.78
CA THR A 383 24.82 20.32 -3.76
C THR A 383 25.65 19.22 -4.39
N PHE A 384 26.97 19.32 -4.24
CA PHE A 384 27.92 18.26 -4.59
C PHE A 384 27.98 17.21 -3.49
N SER A 385 27.95 15.93 -3.85
CA SER A 385 28.17 14.78 -2.99
C SER A 385 29.34 13.97 -3.50
N LEU A 386 30.36 13.75 -2.69
CA LEU A 386 31.54 12.99 -3.10
C LEU A 386 31.19 11.52 -3.37
N ASN A 387 30.41 10.88 -2.48
CA ASN A 387 29.97 9.50 -2.68
C ASN A 387 29.02 9.38 -3.89
N GLY A 388 28.10 10.33 -4.05
CA GLY A 388 27.17 10.36 -5.17
C GLY A 388 27.86 10.53 -6.52
N TYR A 389 28.93 11.35 -6.58
CA TYR A 389 29.66 11.63 -7.81
C TYR A 389 30.62 10.49 -8.19
N THR A 390 31.34 9.94 -7.23
CA THR A 390 32.34 8.87 -7.48
C THR A 390 31.67 7.49 -7.72
N GLY A 391 30.48 7.27 -7.19
CA GLY A 391 29.84 5.96 -7.20
C GLY A 391 30.63 4.89 -6.42
N PRO A 392 30.45 3.60 -6.75
CA PRO A 392 31.13 2.50 -6.05
C PRO A 392 32.65 2.55 -6.18
N ARG A 393 33.36 2.28 -5.09
CA ARG A 393 34.83 2.35 -4.98
C ARG A 393 35.45 0.99 -4.66
N GLY A 394 34.99 -0.05 -5.39
CA GLY A 394 35.47 -1.41 -5.25
C GLY A 394 36.68 -1.76 -6.14
N THR A 395 37.15 -3.00 -6.04
CA THR A 395 38.27 -3.50 -6.86
C THR A 395 37.94 -3.55 -8.35
N ALA A 396 36.66 -3.71 -8.71
CA ALA A 396 36.19 -3.66 -10.10
C ALA A 396 36.41 -2.29 -10.74
N GLN A 397 36.46 -1.20 -9.95
CA GLN A 397 36.74 0.16 -10.37
C GLN A 397 38.24 0.51 -10.29
N GLY A 398 39.09 -0.42 -9.88
CA GLY A 398 40.55 -0.24 -9.77
C GLY A 398 41.03 0.21 -8.40
N PHE A 399 40.16 0.35 -7.40
CA PHE A 399 40.56 0.69 -6.05
C PHE A 399 41.27 -0.49 -5.37
N VAL A 400 42.29 -0.17 -4.55
CA VAL A 400 43.12 -1.14 -3.86
C VAL A 400 42.95 -1.04 -2.34
N GLU A 401 43.37 -2.11 -1.62
CA GLU A 401 43.39 -2.11 -0.17
C GLU A 401 44.42 -1.15 0.37
N SER A 402 44.03 -0.27 1.27
CA SER A 402 44.90 0.70 1.97
C SER A 402 44.38 1.04 3.36
N GLY A 403 45.10 1.89 4.08
CA GLY A 403 44.83 2.26 5.47
C GLY A 403 43.47 2.95 5.65
N ILE A 404 42.73 2.49 6.64
CA ILE A 404 41.49 3.11 7.15
C ILE A 404 41.56 3.26 8.66
N ILE A 405 40.58 3.93 9.24
CA ILE A 405 40.30 3.93 10.68
C ILE A 405 39.01 3.13 10.87
N ASP A 406 39.09 2.01 11.58
CA ASP A 406 37.92 1.21 11.97
C ASP A 406 37.82 1.14 13.50
N ASN A 407 36.63 1.49 14.03
CA ASN A 407 36.37 1.51 15.49
C ASN A 407 37.50 2.23 16.31
N GLY A 408 37.98 3.37 15.80
CA GLY A 408 39.03 4.17 16.44
C GLY A 408 40.42 3.55 16.38
N ARG A 409 40.69 2.56 15.51
CA ARG A 409 41.99 1.89 15.34
C ARG A 409 42.42 1.90 13.88
N PRO A 410 43.74 1.89 13.61
CA PRO A 410 44.23 1.63 12.27
C PRO A 410 43.79 0.26 11.76
N ASP A 411 43.26 0.20 10.54
CA ASP A 411 42.89 -1.01 9.82
C ASP A 411 43.10 -0.83 8.31
N ARG A 412 42.73 -1.82 7.47
CA ARG A 412 42.86 -1.78 6.02
C ARG A 412 41.59 -2.22 5.33
N ALA A 413 41.23 -1.50 4.27
CA ALA A 413 40.11 -1.88 3.38
C ALA A 413 40.34 -1.34 1.97
N VAL A 414 39.59 -1.90 1.00
CA VAL A 414 39.54 -1.39 -0.38
C VAL A 414 39.00 0.04 -0.35
N GLY A 415 39.66 0.96 -1.06
CA GLY A 415 39.32 2.39 -1.05
C GLY A 415 39.89 3.16 0.15
N GLY A 416 40.75 2.55 0.97
CA GLY A 416 41.44 3.25 2.06
C GLY A 416 42.25 4.45 1.55
N GLY A 417 42.36 5.48 2.39
CA GLY A 417 43.08 6.74 2.09
C GLY A 417 42.25 7.83 1.39
N ILE A 418 41.07 7.53 0.85
CA ILE A 418 40.21 8.50 0.12
C ILE A 418 39.80 9.68 1.02
N SER A 419 39.71 9.51 2.33
CA SER A 419 39.43 10.59 3.27
C SER A 419 40.48 11.72 3.18
N GLN A 420 41.68 11.47 2.65
CA GLN A 420 42.65 12.54 2.36
C GLN A 420 42.22 13.38 1.16
N PHE A 421 41.70 12.76 0.09
CA PHE A 421 41.08 13.51 -1.00
C PHE A 421 39.86 14.30 -0.51
N ALA A 422 38.99 13.69 0.30
CA ALA A 422 37.84 14.37 0.90
C ALA A 422 38.26 15.58 1.74
N THR A 423 39.31 15.44 2.57
CA THR A 423 39.88 16.57 3.36
C THR A 423 40.42 17.68 2.45
N THR A 424 41.07 17.32 1.34
CA THR A 424 41.59 18.30 0.37
C THR A 424 40.45 19.05 -0.31
N LEU A 425 39.45 18.32 -0.79
CA LEU A 425 38.26 18.88 -1.42
C LEU A 425 37.43 19.74 -0.45
N TYR A 426 37.27 19.28 0.80
CA TYR A 426 36.60 20.06 1.84
C TYR A 426 37.28 21.41 2.07
N ASN A 427 38.62 21.44 2.21
CA ASN A 427 39.33 22.68 2.40
C ASN A 427 39.25 23.58 1.16
N ALA A 428 39.36 23.05 -0.05
CA ALA A 428 39.19 23.83 -1.25
C ALA A 428 37.77 24.45 -1.33
N SER A 429 36.71 23.68 -1.04
CA SER A 429 35.33 24.16 -1.00
C SER A 429 35.10 25.16 0.16
N TYR A 430 35.72 24.92 1.33
CA TYR A 430 35.70 25.81 2.49
C TYR A 430 36.22 27.20 2.13
N PHE A 431 37.42 27.27 1.54
CA PHE A 431 38.02 28.55 1.16
C PHE A 431 37.39 29.18 -0.08
N ALA A 432 36.71 28.39 -0.93
CA ALA A 432 35.89 28.90 -2.02
C ALA A 432 34.60 29.58 -1.56
N GLY A 433 34.26 29.51 -0.29
CA GLY A 433 33.01 30.08 0.23
C GLY A 433 31.78 29.16 0.06
N MET A 434 31.96 27.91 -0.34
CA MET A 434 30.86 26.94 -0.46
C MET A 434 30.19 26.70 0.89
N GLU A 435 28.87 26.39 0.87
CA GLU A 435 28.15 26.06 2.08
C GLU A 435 28.41 24.61 2.47
N ASP A 436 28.82 24.38 3.71
CA ASP A 436 28.99 23.04 4.28
C ASP A 436 27.66 22.41 4.58
N VAL A 437 27.32 21.30 3.91
CA VAL A 437 26.07 20.58 4.07
C VAL A 437 26.27 19.34 4.93
N GLU A 438 27.34 18.59 4.70
CA GLU A 438 27.66 17.38 5.44
C GLU A 438 29.16 17.12 5.38
N HIS A 439 29.84 17.11 6.52
CA HIS A 439 31.16 16.52 6.67
C HIS A 439 31.33 15.93 8.07
N THR A 440 32.22 14.97 8.19
CA THR A 440 32.53 14.30 9.45
C THR A 440 34.02 14.30 9.67
N GLU A 441 34.46 14.77 10.82
CA GLU A 441 35.86 14.72 11.26
C GLU A 441 36.30 13.27 11.54
N HIS A 442 37.62 13.03 11.55
CA HIS A 442 38.16 11.76 12.02
C HIS A 442 38.01 11.65 13.54
N SER A 443 37.83 10.42 14.03
CA SER A 443 37.69 10.15 15.47
C SER A 443 38.94 10.57 16.26
N TYR A 444 40.14 10.51 15.65
CA TYR A 444 41.38 11.03 16.22
C TYR A 444 42.13 11.89 15.22
N TYR A 445 42.95 12.77 15.73
CA TYR A 445 43.72 13.72 14.93
C TYR A 445 44.81 13.06 14.08
N ILE A 446 44.81 13.37 12.80
CA ILE A 446 45.83 12.98 11.83
C ILE A 446 46.68 14.20 11.50
N SER A 447 47.97 14.17 11.89
CA SER A 447 48.85 15.35 11.87
C SER A 447 49.12 15.98 10.50
N ARG A 448 48.82 15.29 9.41
CA ARG A 448 48.91 15.83 8.05
C ARG A 448 47.68 16.63 7.60
N TYR A 449 46.65 16.70 8.44
CA TYR A 449 45.42 17.47 8.18
C TYR A 449 45.35 18.72 9.06
N PRO A 450 44.65 19.77 8.60
CA PRO A 450 44.42 20.94 9.44
C PRO A 450 43.42 20.59 10.55
N GLU A 451 43.67 21.05 11.77
CA GLU A 451 42.79 20.83 12.92
C GLU A 451 41.38 21.38 12.67
N ALA A 452 40.35 20.60 13.02
CA ALA A 452 38.94 20.92 12.87
C ALA A 452 38.49 21.24 11.43
N ARG A 453 39.31 20.93 10.42
CA ARG A 453 38.98 21.10 8.99
C ARG A 453 39.36 19.87 8.16
N GLU A 454 39.07 18.71 8.66
CA GLU A 454 39.25 17.43 7.96
C GLU A 454 37.89 16.78 7.65
N ALA A 455 37.86 15.92 6.65
CA ALA A 455 36.67 15.21 6.25
C ALA A 455 36.96 13.71 6.06
N THR A 456 36.18 12.88 6.74
CA THR A 456 36.11 11.44 6.55
C THR A 456 35.03 11.09 5.53
N VAL A 457 35.28 10.08 4.70
CA VAL A 457 34.28 9.49 3.83
C VAL A 457 34.31 7.98 3.92
N PHE A 458 33.12 7.38 3.89
CA PHE A 458 32.94 5.95 3.81
C PHE A 458 31.73 5.65 2.92
N GLU A 459 31.91 4.81 1.92
CA GLU A 459 30.85 4.49 0.94
C GLU A 459 29.59 3.98 1.63
N GLY A 460 28.44 4.62 1.33
CA GLY A 460 27.14 4.25 1.88
C GLY A 460 26.87 4.69 3.33
N ALA A 461 27.85 5.31 4.04
CA ALA A 461 27.68 5.66 5.45
C ALA A 461 28.11 7.10 5.80
N ILE A 462 29.23 7.59 5.28
CA ILE A 462 29.77 8.93 5.61
C ILE A 462 30.11 9.64 4.31
N ASP A 463 29.53 10.82 4.09
CA ASP A 463 29.74 11.60 2.87
C ASP A 463 30.38 12.97 3.16
N LEU A 464 30.91 13.56 2.11
CA LEU A 464 31.26 14.98 2.05
C LEU A 464 30.30 15.64 1.07
N LYS A 465 29.49 16.59 1.57
CA LYS A 465 28.57 17.39 0.77
C LYS A 465 28.77 18.88 1.02
N PHE A 466 28.81 19.65 -0.05
CA PHE A 466 28.78 21.10 0.01
C PHE A 466 27.90 21.67 -1.09
N ARG A 467 27.30 22.82 -0.85
CA ARG A 467 26.41 23.51 -1.78
C ARG A 467 27.08 24.76 -2.34
N ASN A 468 26.88 25.01 -3.61
CA ASN A 468 27.26 26.28 -4.23
C ASN A 468 26.16 27.34 -3.92
N PRO A 469 26.45 28.33 -3.04
CA PRO A 469 25.45 29.35 -2.69
C PRO A 469 25.43 30.54 -3.66
N PHE A 470 26.32 30.54 -4.67
CA PHE A 470 26.53 31.68 -5.57
C PHE A 470 25.62 31.62 -6.78
N GLU A 471 25.44 32.76 -7.46
CA GLU A 471 24.70 32.87 -8.74
C GLU A 471 25.50 32.32 -9.92
N THR A 472 26.81 32.11 -9.78
CA THR A 472 27.69 31.52 -10.78
C THR A 472 28.02 30.08 -10.42
N GLY A 473 28.31 29.25 -11.44
CA GLY A 473 28.77 27.90 -11.22
C GLY A 473 30.17 27.80 -10.65
N ALA A 474 30.52 26.60 -10.21
CA ALA A 474 31.87 26.23 -9.83
C ALA A 474 32.30 24.96 -10.57
N VAL A 475 33.62 24.83 -10.83
CA VAL A 475 34.19 23.62 -11.42
C VAL A 475 35.34 23.14 -10.55
N ILE A 476 35.38 21.85 -10.29
CA ILE A 476 36.43 21.21 -9.51
C ILE A 476 37.53 20.73 -10.46
N GLU A 477 38.71 21.29 -10.36
CA GLU A 477 39.92 20.72 -10.94
C GLU A 477 40.65 19.93 -9.85
N SER A 478 40.95 18.66 -10.10
CA SER A 478 41.67 17.82 -9.15
C SER A 478 42.71 16.98 -9.86
N PHE A 479 43.88 16.89 -9.24
CA PHE A 479 45.00 16.08 -9.73
C PHE A 479 45.86 15.60 -8.58
N ALA A 480 46.47 14.45 -8.75
CA ALA A 480 47.36 13.86 -7.78
C ALA A 480 48.69 13.41 -8.43
N ASP A 481 49.76 13.45 -7.66
CA ASP A 481 51.04 12.81 -7.99
C ASP A 481 51.38 11.74 -6.94
N SER A 482 52.58 11.22 -6.96
CA SER A 482 53.02 10.17 -6.03
C SER A 482 53.12 10.65 -4.56
N SER A 483 53.01 11.94 -4.27
CA SER A 483 53.27 12.54 -2.96
C SER A 483 52.20 13.47 -2.46
N SER A 484 51.39 14.02 -3.36
CA SER A 484 50.40 15.05 -3.05
C SER A 484 49.13 14.94 -3.91
N VAL A 485 48.06 15.52 -3.40
CA VAL A 485 46.82 15.75 -4.13
C VAL A 485 46.39 17.20 -3.98
N THR A 486 46.04 17.82 -5.08
CA THR A 486 45.59 19.21 -5.16
C THR A 486 44.18 19.27 -5.71
N VAL A 487 43.37 20.11 -5.08
CA VAL A 487 42.01 20.47 -5.57
C VAL A 487 41.96 21.99 -5.73
N ARG A 488 41.50 22.44 -6.89
CA ARG A 488 41.15 23.83 -7.20
C ARG A 488 39.66 23.95 -7.44
N ILE A 489 39.08 25.00 -6.87
CA ILE A 489 37.71 25.40 -7.24
C ILE A 489 37.83 26.58 -8.18
N TRP A 490 37.38 26.40 -9.40
CA TRP A 490 37.26 27.45 -10.39
C TRP A 490 35.85 28.05 -10.37
N GLY A 491 35.75 29.38 -10.49
CA GLY A 491 34.46 30.07 -10.45
C GLY A 491 34.64 31.57 -10.69
N THR A 492 33.76 32.35 -10.08
CA THR A 492 33.89 33.82 -9.94
C THR A 492 34.04 34.15 -8.49
N LYS A 493 35.15 34.80 -8.12
CA LYS A 493 35.43 35.14 -6.72
C LYS A 493 34.52 36.28 -6.25
N THR A 494 33.70 35.99 -5.26
CA THR A 494 32.76 36.95 -4.65
C THR A 494 33.00 37.12 -3.16
N VAL A 495 33.71 36.17 -2.54
CA VAL A 495 34.03 36.19 -1.10
C VAL A 495 35.51 35.89 -0.82
N ASP A 496 36.00 36.41 0.29
CA ASP A 496 37.24 36.00 0.94
C ASP A 496 36.91 35.19 2.19
N VAL A 497 37.64 34.09 2.40
CA VAL A 497 37.43 33.20 3.54
C VAL A 497 38.72 33.08 4.35
N GLU A 498 38.60 33.36 5.64
CA GLU A 498 39.67 33.19 6.63
C GLU A 498 39.32 32.05 7.59
N SER A 499 40.34 31.30 8.00
CA SER A 499 40.23 30.26 9.03
C SER A 499 41.10 30.67 10.24
N ILE A 500 40.47 30.67 11.41
CA ILE A 500 41.13 30.99 12.68
C ILE A 500 41.10 29.74 13.56
N THR A 501 42.24 29.04 13.64
CA THR A 501 42.39 27.84 14.46
C THR A 501 42.49 28.18 15.93
N GLY A 502 41.67 27.54 16.77
CA GLY A 502 41.67 27.69 18.22
C GLY A 502 42.81 26.90 18.89
N SER A 503 43.09 27.23 20.14
CA SER A 503 44.09 26.52 20.94
C SER A 503 43.59 25.13 21.35
N ARG A 504 44.47 24.14 21.41
CA ARG A 504 44.19 22.83 21.96
C ARG A 504 43.89 22.90 23.45
N SER A 505 42.85 22.15 23.88
CA SER A 505 42.41 22.09 25.28
C SER A 505 41.98 20.66 25.62
N ALA A 506 41.65 20.40 26.88
CA ALA A 506 41.12 19.13 27.40
C ALA A 506 41.88 17.88 26.90
N PRO A 507 43.22 17.77 27.14
CA PRO A 507 43.96 16.60 26.68
C PRO A 507 43.47 15.32 27.36
N THR A 508 43.38 14.21 26.58
CA THR A 508 43.01 12.88 27.07
C THR A 508 44.13 11.88 26.79
N SER A 509 44.38 10.96 27.71
CA SER A 509 45.43 9.96 27.56
C SER A 509 44.96 8.73 26.79
N PRO A 510 45.86 8.10 25.99
CA PRO A 510 45.52 6.90 25.26
C PRO A 510 45.45 5.65 26.15
N ASP A 511 44.48 4.79 25.87
CA ASP A 511 44.42 3.47 26.46
C ASP A 511 45.34 2.47 25.75
N THR A 512 45.76 1.41 26.46
CA THR A 512 46.56 0.33 25.86
C THR A 512 45.67 -0.87 25.52
N ILE A 513 45.65 -1.23 24.24
CA ILE A 513 44.96 -2.40 23.71
C ILE A 513 46.00 -3.49 23.38
N ARG A 514 45.74 -4.73 23.82
CA ARG A 514 46.56 -5.91 23.51
C ARG A 514 45.81 -6.80 22.55
N LEU A 515 46.44 -7.10 21.41
CA LEU A 515 45.84 -7.96 20.38
C LEU A 515 46.75 -9.16 20.09
N PRO A 516 46.21 -10.30 19.72
CA PRO A 516 47.01 -11.43 19.21
C PRO A 516 47.84 -11.01 17.98
N ARG A 517 49.06 -11.52 17.88
CA ARG A 517 49.89 -11.31 16.69
C ARG A 517 49.23 -11.86 15.45
N GLY A 518 49.15 -11.09 14.39
CA GLY A 518 48.58 -11.48 13.12
C GLY A 518 48.35 -10.29 12.19
N PRO A 519 47.83 -10.55 10.98
CA PRO A 519 47.61 -9.51 9.98
C PRO A 519 46.67 -8.38 10.43
N GLN A 520 45.78 -8.67 11.39
CA GLN A 520 44.81 -7.72 11.93
C GLN A 520 45.37 -6.90 13.11
N CYS A 521 46.62 -7.13 13.55
CA CYS A 521 47.22 -6.34 14.59
C CYS A 521 48.19 -5.32 13.99
N ILE A 522 47.75 -4.05 13.91
CA ILE A 522 48.59 -2.92 13.53
C ILE A 522 49.06 -2.24 14.81
N ALA A 523 50.38 -2.34 15.12
CA ALA A 523 50.94 -1.74 16.32
C ALA A 523 50.89 -0.19 16.25
N SER A 524 50.57 0.44 17.40
CA SER A 524 50.52 1.91 17.52
C SER A 524 51.21 2.35 18.81
N SER A 525 51.97 3.44 18.72
CA SER A 525 52.56 4.08 19.91
C SER A 525 51.56 4.93 20.71
N GLY A 526 50.35 5.13 20.15
CA GLY A 526 49.35 6.01 20.71
C GLY A 526 49.68 7.51 20.58
N ALA A 527 48.64 8.32 20.74
CA ALA A 527 48.78 9.79 20.84
C ALA A 527 47.64 10.33 21.72
N PRO A 528 47.86 11.44 22.47
CA PRO A 528 46.82 12.05 23.27
C PRO A 528 45.72 12.64 22.38
N GLY A 529 44.47 12.53 22.85
CA GLY A 529 43.33 13.27 22.30
C GLY A 529 43.28 14.68 22.84
N PHE A 530 42.54 15.57 22.21
CA PHE A 530 42.35 16.96 22.62
C PHE A 530 41.10 17.56 21.97
N THR A 531 40.70 18.72 22.45
CA THR A 531 39.66 19.54 21.84
C THR A 531 40.27 20.77 21.22
N THR A 532 39.85 21.13 20.01
CA THR A 532 40.23 22.34 19.31
C THR A 532 39.05 22.94 18.57
N SER A 533 39.21 24.07 17.91
CA SER A 533 38.18 24.69 17.11
C SER A 533 38.76 25.34 15.86
N ASP A 534 37.90 25.53 14.87
CA ASP A 534 38.16 26.39 13.72
C ASP A 534 37.05 27.43 13.60
N THR A 535 37.38 28.69 13.41
CA THR A 535 36.42 29.76 13.15
C THR A 535 36.58 30.20 11.71
N ARG A 536 35.56 29.96 10.92
CA ARG A 536 35.43 30.39 9.54
C ARG A 536 34.85 31.80 9.50
N VAL A 537 35.55 32.73 8.89
CA VAL A 537 35.08 34.10 8.63
C VAL A 537 34.96 34.27 7.13
N VAL A 538 33.78 34.65 6.67
CA VAL A 538 33.49 34.92 5.26
C VAL A 538 33.23 36.40 5.12
N SER A 539 33.95 37.05 4.21
CA SER A 539 33.84 38.48 3.93
C SER A 539 33.54 38.69 2.43
N ASP A 540 32.80 39.73 2.11
CA ASP A 540 32.59 40.17 0.74
C ASP A 540 33.94 40.61 0.12
N ALA A 541 34.30 40.02 -1.02
CA ALA A 541 35.59 40.23 -1.64
C ALA A 541 35.80 41.68 -2.18
N ALA A 542 34.70 42.39 -2.51
CA ALA A 542 34.77 43.75 -3.05
C ALA A 542 34.84 44.81 -1.94
N THR A 543 34.14 44.60 -0.83
CA THR A 543 34.00 45.60 0.24
C THR A 543 34.77 45.26 1.51
N GLY A 544 35.18 44.00 1.70
CA GLY A 544 35.78 43.48 2.92
C GLY A 544 34.81 43.35 4.10
N ALA A 545 33.50 43.55 3.87
CA ALA A 545 32.50 43.44 4.93
C ALA A 545 32.32 41.97 5.36
N GLU A 546 32.36 41.71 6.66
CA GLU A 546 32.09 40.37 7.19
C GLU A 546 30.63 39.97 6.90
N LEU A 547 30.43 38.85 6.21
CA LEU A 547 29.13 38.29 5.85
C LEU A 547 28.69 37.22 6.85
N SER A 548 29.65 36.42 7.34
CA SER A 548 29.35 35.39 8.33
C SER A 548 30.60 35.01 9.14
N ARG A 549 30.34 34.52 10.36
CA ARG A 549 31.37 33.98 11.27
C ARG A 549 30.78 32.74 11.95
N THR A 550 31.41 31.59 11.73
CA THR A 550 30.96 30.31 12.30
C THR A 550 32.11 29.59 12.95
N THR A 551 31.94 29.15 14.19
CA THR A 551 32.96 28.38 14.92
C THR A 551 32.50 26.93 15.06
N ARG A 552 33.35 26.00 14.61
CA ARG A 552 33.19 24.56 14.83
C ARG A 552 34.20 24.11 15.90
N THR A 553 33.73 23.35 16.87
CA THR A 553 34.57 22.74 17.90
C THR A 553 34.61 21.23 17.67
N VAL A 554 35.84 20.69 17.63
CA VAL A 554 36.08 19.27 17.38
C VAL A 554 36.81 18.67 18.57
N LYS A 555 36.33 17.52 19.02
CA LYS A 555 36.97 16.71 20.05
C LYS A 555 37.58 15.47 19.39
N TYR A 556 38.91 15.39 19.41
CA TYR A 556 39.63 14.20 18.97
C TYR A 556 39.84 13.25 20.13
N ASP A 557 39.49 11.98 19.91
CA ASP A 557 39.79 10.91 20.83
C ASP A 557 41.29 10.57 20.82
N PRO A 558 41.84 10.01 21.90
CA PRO A 558 43.22 9.56 21.89
C PRO A 558 43.42 8.36 20.97
N VAL A 559 44.52 8.35 20.22
CA VAL A 559 44.92 7.17 19.44
C VAL A 559 45.37 6.09 20.43
N PRO A 560 44.77 4.88 20.44
CA PRO A 560 45.16 3.84 21.38
C PRO A 560 46.60 3.34 21.15
N ILE A 561 47.27 2.99 22.23
CA ILE A 561 48.53 2.22 22.18
C ILE A 561 48.17 0.77 21.87
N VAL A 562 48.55 0.28 20.69
CA VAL A 562 48.27 -1.10 20.29
C VAL A 562 49.54 -1.94 20.39
N ARG A 563 49.47 -3.03 21.17
CA ARG A 563 50.53 -4.03 21.33
C ARG A 563 50.11 -5.37 20.77
N CYS A 564 50.92 -5.92 19.84
CA CYS A 564 50.69 -7.23 19.23
C CYS A 564 51.47 -8.29 20.02
N GLU A 565 50.80 -9.04 20.88
CA GLU A 565 51.38 -10.03 21.83
C GLU A 565 50.96 -11.46 21.55
#